data_ed070b50f6af8c4fd3d69fbdcb4d215c
#
_entry.id   ed070b50f6af8c4fd3d69fbdcb4d215c
#
_cell.length_a   1.000
_cell.length_b   1.000
_cell.length_c   1.000
_cell.angle_alpha   90.00
_cell.angle_beta   90.00
_cell.angle_gamma   90.00
#
_symmetry.space_group_name_H-M   'P 1'
#
loop_
_entity.id
_entity.type
_entity.pdbx_description
1 polymer ?
#
loop_
_entity_poly.entity_id
_entity_poly.type
_entity_poly.pdbx_seq_one_letter_code
_entity_poly.pdbx_strand_id
1 'polypeptide(L)' 'LSFRHVMGRLAKVLLENVVDREDGPRLTQQDLAAMVGTAREMVSRSLRSLEDMGAIKSEGRSLRILNPDLLRDLL' A
#
# COMPACT_ATOMS: atom_id res chain seq x y z
N LEU A 1 6.96 15.20 -0.47
CA LEU A 1 7.49 13.84 -0.42
C LEU A 1 7.85 13.34 -1.80
N SER A 2 9.01 12.75 -1.96
CA SER A 2 9.37 12.09 -3.21
C SER A 2 8.57 10.79 -3.36
N PHE A 3 8.47 10.30 -4.60
CA PHE A 3 7.80 9.03 -4.88
C PHE A 3 8.39 7.87 -4.04
N ARG A 4 9.70 7.87 -3.88
CA ARG A 4 10.38 6.85 -3.08
C ARG A 4 9.96 6.89 -1.61
N HIS A 5 9.84 8.08 -1.04
CA HIS A 5 9.37 8.26 0.34
C HIS A 5 7.92 7.78 0.49
N VAL A 6 7.08 8.10 -0.48
CA VAL A 6 5.70 7.66 -0.49
C VAL A 6 5.62 6.14 -0.53
N MET A 7 6.44 5.51 -1.37
CA MET A 7 6.49 4.04 -1.48
C MET A 7 6.86 3.40 -0.14
N GLY A 8 7.88 3.93 0.54
CA GLY A 8 8.29 3.42 1.85
C GLY A 8 7.21 3.59 2.91
N ARG A 9 6.59 4.76 2.97
CA ARG A 9 5.51 5.01 3.92
C ARG A 9 4.29 4.16 3.63
N LEU A 10 3.95 4.00 2.36
CA LEU A 10 2.83 3.17 1.96
C LEU A 10 3.07 1.71 2.32
N ALA A 11 4.28 1.21 2.07
CA ALA A 11 4.66 -0.14 2.43
C ALA A 11 4.48 -0.38 3.94
N LYS A 12 4.89 0.56 4.76
CA LYS A 12 4.73 0.47 6.21
C LYS A 12 3.26 0.42 6.61
N VAL A 13 2.45 1.30 6.04
CA VAL A 13 1.01 1.34 6.32
C VAL A 13 0.35 0.03 5.94
N LEU A 14 0.69 -0.51 4.78
CA LEU A 14 0.12 -1.78 4.32
C LEU A 14 0.52 -2.92 5.24
N LEU A 15 1.78 -3.00 5.63
CA LEU A 15 2.25 -4.04 6.54
C LEU A 15 1.56 -3.98 7.90
N GLU A 16 1.27 -2.79 8.40
CA GLU A 16 0.63 -2.61 9.69
C GLU A 16 -0.88 -2.86 9.67
N ASN A 17 -1.54 -2.62 8.53
CA ASN A 17 -3.00 -2.57 8.47
C ASN A 17 -3.64 -3.66 7.61
N VAL A 18 -2.92 -4.26 6.67
CA VAL A 18 -3.48 -5.23 5.73
C VAL A 18 -3.11 -6.67 6.11
N VAL A 19 -2.42 -6.86 7.24
CA VAL A 19 -1.94 -8.17 7.67
C VAL A 19 -3.10 -9.07 8.03
N ASP A 20 -3.38 -10.06 7.17
CA ASP A 20 -4.23 -11.23 7.44
C ASP A 20 -5.61 -10.98 8.04
N ARG A 21 -6.24 -9.87 7.72
CA ARG A 21 -7.61 -9.63 8.17
C ARG A 21 -8.60 -9.74 7.02
N GLU A 22 -9.18 -10.88 6.86
CA GLU A 22 -10.30 -11.06 5.94
C GLU A 22 -11.48 -10.16 6.35
N ASP A 23 -11.56 -9.82 7.64
CA ASP A 23 -12.64 -9.03 8.22
C ASP A 23 -12.21 -7.64 8.69
N GLY A 24 -11.00 -7.20 8.35
CA GLY A 24 -10.52 -5.88 8.76
C GLY A 24 -11.19 -4.74 8.00
N PRO A 25 -11.14 -3.51 8.55
CA PRO A 25 -11.68 -2.34 7.84
C PRO A 25 -10.94 -2.18 6.51
N ARG A 26 -11.72 -2.03 5.44
CA ARG A 26 -11.16 -1.84 4.12
C ARG A 26 -10.60 -0.43 4.00
N LEU A 27 -9.32 -0.32 3.72
CA LEU A 27 -8.70 0.97 3.49
C LEU A 27 -8.88 1.37 2.03
N THR A 28 -9.47 2.54 1.82
CA THR A 28 -9.58 3.11 0.49
C THR A 28 -8.27 3.81 0.13
N GLN A 29 -8.09 4.16 -1.15
CA GLN A 29 -6.93 4.96 -1.56
C GLN A 29 -6.90 6.31 -0.86
N GLN A 30 -8.08 6.87 -0.58
CA GLN A 30 -8.18 8.12 0.16
C GLN A 30 -7.70 7.96 1.60
N ASP A 31 -8.07 6.86 2.25
CA ASP A 31 -7.59 6.54 3.59
C ASP A 31 -6.08 6.40 3.61
N LEU A 32 -5.53 5.68 2.64
CA LEU A 32 -4.09 5.50 2.52
C LEU A 32 -3.37 6.83 2.29
N ALA A 33 -3.95 7.69 1.46
CA ALA A 33 -3.38 9.01 1.20
C ALA A 33 -3.31 9.85 2.48
N ALA A 34 -4.36 9.79 3.30
CA ALA A 34 -4.38 10.51 4.57
C ALA A 34 -3.34 9.93 5.55
N MET A 35 -3.23 8.61 5.61
CA MET A 35 -2.28 7.95 6.51
C MET A 35 -0.82 8.17 6.11
N VAL A 36 -0.55 8.19 4.82
CA VAL A 36 0.79 8.43 4.28
C VAL A 36 1.13 9.92 4.28
N GLY A 37 0.12 10.77 4.19
CA GLY A 37 0.31 12.23 4.13
C GLY A 37 0.65 12.72 2.73
N THR A 38 -0.03 12.17 1.73
CA THR A 38 0.21 12.52 0.33
C THR A 38 -1.11 12.59 -0.44
N ALA A 39 -1.05 12.99 -1.71
CA ALA A 39 -2.21 13.05 -2.58
C ALA A 39 -2.66 11.64 -2.99
N ARG A 40 -3.96 11.48 -3.20
CA ARG A 40 -4.55 10.21 -3.64
C ARG A 40 -3.91 9.70 -4.93
N GLU A 41 -3.62 10.60 -5.85
CA GLU A 41 -2.99 10.28 -7.12
C GLU A 41 -1.64 9.60 -6.94
N MET A 42 -0.86 10.09 -5.98
CA MET A 42 0.43 9.50 -5.66
C MET A 42 0.26 8.08 -5.07
N VAL A 43 -0.76 7.89 -4.25
CA VAL A 43 -1.09 6.57 -3.70
C VAL A 43 -1.45 5.62 -4.83
N SER A 44 -2.28 6.06 -5.77
CA SER A 44 -2.69 5.26 -6.93
C SER A 44 -1.49 4.77 -7.73
N ARG A 45 -0.55 5.67 -8.00
CA ARG A 45 0.66 5.35 -8.74
C ARG A 45 1.58 4.41 -7.97
N SER A 46 1.69 4.64 -6.67
CA SER A 46 2.51 3.80 -5.79
C SER A 46 1.96 2.38 -5.69
N LEU A 47 0.64 2.24 -5.55
CA LEU A 47 -0.01 0.93 -5.51
C LEU A 47 0.21 0.17 -6.81
N ARG A 48 0.12 0.86 -7.95
CA ARG A 48 0.39 0.23 -9.24
C ARG A 48 1.83 -0.28 -9.34
N SER A 49 2.79 0.51 -8.85
CA SER A 49 4.19 0.08 -8.81
C SER A 49 4.37 -1.16 -7.94
N LEU A 50 3.72 -1.19 -6.78
CA LEU A 50 3.80 -2.36 -5.89
C LEU A 50 3.17 -3.60 -6.53
N GLU A 51 2.08 -3.44 -7.27
CA GLU A 51 1.48 -4.54 -8.03
C GLU A 51 2.42 -5.05 -9.11
N ASP A 52 3.03 -4.14 -9.85
CA ASP A 52 3.96 -4.49 -10.93
C ASP A 52 5.18 -5.25 -10.39
N MET A 53 5.59 -4.95 -9.17
CA MET A 53 6.67 -5.65 -8.49
C MET A 53 6.26 -7.03 -7.97
N GLY A 54 4.96 -7.31 -7.91
CA GLY A 54 4.47 -8.55 -7.33
C GLY A 54 4.36 -8.51 -5.81
N ALA A 55 4.44 -7.32 -5.20
CA ALA A 55 4.36 -7.19 -3.75
C ALA A 55 2.93 -7.28 -3.24
N ILE A 56 1.99 -6.76 -4.00
CA ILE A 56 0.57 -6.73 -3.64
C ILE A 56 -0.29 -7.08 -4.84
N LYS A 57 -1.57 -7.35 -4.56
CA LYS A 57 -2.58 -7.55 -5.59
C LYS A 57 -3.85 -6.82 -5.18
N SER A 58 -4.40 -6.04 -6.10
CA SER A 58 -5.72 -5.43 -5.92
C SER A 58 -6.79 -6.41 -6.35
N GLU A 59 -7.76 -6.67 -5.47
CA GLU A 59 -8.91 -7.53 -5.77
C GLU A 59 -10.18 -6.72 -5.50
N GLY A 60 -10.69 -6.02 -6.53
CA GLY A 60 -11.82 -5.13 -6.36
C GLY A 60 -11.50 -4.01 -5.38
N ARG A 61 -12.17 -4.00 -4.24
CA ARG A 61 -11.96 -2.99 -3.18
C ARG A 61 -10.96 -3.42 -2.13
N SER A 62 -10.45 -4.64 -2.20
CA SER A 62 -9.50 -5.14 -1.22
C SER A 62 -8.10 -5.22 -1.80
N LEU A 63 -7.13 -5.15 -0.91
CA LEU A 63 -5.72 -5.32 -1.23
C LEU A 63 -5.20 -6.56 -0.52
N ARG A 64 -4.38 -7.31 -1.23
CA ARG A 64 -3.73 -8.50 -0.69
C ARG A 64 -2.23 -8.35 -0.78
N ILE A 65 -1.53 -8.63 0.30
CA ILE A 65 -0.07 -8.64 0.29
C ILE A 65 0.38 -10.01 -0.22
N LEU A 66 1.08 -10.02 -1.36
CA LEU A 66 1.60 -11.25 -1.94
C LEU A 66 2.99 -11.58 -1.42
N ASN A 67 3.83 -10.55 -1.27
CA ASN A 67 5.21 -10.72 -0.84
C ASN A 67 5.58 -9.63 0.17
N PRO A 68 5.41 -9.89 1.47
CA PRO A 68 5.72 -8.89 2.49
C PRO A 68 7.19 -8.50 2.54
N ASP A 69 8.10 -9.37 2.11
CA ASP A 69 9.52 -9.05 2.10
C ASP A 69 9.83 -7.91 1.14
N LEU A 70 9.15 -7.86 0.00
CA LEU A 70 9.30 -6.74 -0.94
C LEU A 70 8.87 -5.42 -0.31
N LEU A 71 7.82 -5.45 0.51
CA LEU A 71 7.38 -4.26 1.22
C LEU A 71 8.39 -3.86 2.30
N ARG A 72 8.94 -4.82 3.02
CA ARG A 72 9.94 -4.54 4.06
C ARG A 72 11.21 -3.93 3.48
N ASP A 73 11.57 -4.35 2.27
CA ASP A 73 12.76 -3.80 1.58
C ASP A 73 12.61 -2.32 1.23
N LEU A 74 11.39 -1.80 1.23
CA LEU A 74 11.11 -0.39 0.94
C LEU A 74 11.17 0.50 2.19
N LEU A 75 11.20 -0.09 3.37
CA LEU A 75 11.24 0.67 4.62
C LEU A 75 12.63 1.36 4.86
#